data_0b79c977067047f9d75ca5371e77e4df
#
_entry.id   0b79c977067047f9d75ca5371e77e4df
#
_cell.length_a   1.000
_cell.length_b   1.000
_cell.length_c   1.000
_cell.angle_alpha   90.00
_cell.angle_beta   90.00
_cell.angle_gamma   90.00
#
_symmetry.space_group_name_H-M   'P 1'
#
loop_
_entity.id
_entity.type
_entity.pdbx_description
1 polymer ?
#
loop_
_entity_poly.entity_id
_entity_poly.type
_entity_poly.pdbx_seq_one_letter_code
_entity_poly.pdbx_strand_id
1 'polypeptide(L)'
;LLIGSSFSGFTQNTKRINLPVYDDNSIHYGFLLGGHSSRYRIQYNDAFVSQSFDSLHSIVPGNLGGFKLGFVVNFFLWQYLDFRILPTVGFYQNDLTYRFTDGTTIRELRDPTFVEVPLLFKYKSVRRGNTRMYLLGGISPSIRAAGKGEDDEEKLLIKSTNISFEIGVGFDLYQELFKFSPELRYSYGLQNVLMDKKNSFSAGLRKITSHNLTLYITFEGGPTEIKNIRGKR
;
A
#
# COMPACT_ATOMS: atom_id res chain seq x y z
N LEU A 1 -42.14 -49.38 23.06
CA LEU A 1 -40.78 -48.77 23.09
C LEU A 1 -40.86 -47.42 22.39
N LEU A 2 -40.94 -46.32 23.20
CA LEU A 2 -40.94 -44.95 22.70
C LEU A 2 -39.48 -44.44 22.71
N ILE A 3 -38.93 -44.21 21.54
CA ILE A 3 -37.60 -43.57 21.36
C ILE A 3 -37.84 -42.08 21.37
N GLY A 4 -37.50 -41.44 22.52
CA GLY A 4 -37.50 -39.99 22.62
C GLY A 4 -36.22 -39.41 21.95
N SER A 5 -36.37 -38.78 20.78
CA SER A 5 -35.32 -38.00 20.13
C SER A 5 -35.17 -36.63 20.86
N SER A 6 -34.15 -36.49 21.68
CA SER A 6 -33.74 -35.19 22.25
C SER A 6 -33.17 -34.31 21.14
N PHE A 7 -33.91 -33.30 20.69
CA PHE A 7 -33.43 -32.19 19.88
C PHE A 7 -32.50 -31.34 20.80
N SER A 8 -31.21 -31.44 20.56
CA SER A 8 -30.23 -30.49 21.13
C SER A 8 -30.45 -29.15 20.43
N GLY A 9 -31.08 -28.22 21.12
CA GLY A 9 -31.21 -26.85 20.67
C GLY A 9 -29.82 -26.24 20.56
N PHE A 10 -29.40 -25.86 19.35
CA PHE A 10 -28.21 -25.03 19.14
C PHE A 10 -28.50 -23.68 19.79
N THR A 11 -27.94 -23.47 20.97
CA THR A 11 -27.93 -22.15 21.63
C THR A 11 -27.18 -21.21 20.70
N GLN A 12 -27.89 -20.29 20.06
CA GLN A 12 -27.28 -19.20 19.33
C GLN A 12 -26.50 -18.36 20.33
N ASN A 13 -25.18 -18.58 20.36
CA ASN A 13 -24.26 -17.77 21.15
C ASN A 13 -24.28 -16.38 20.55
N THR A 14 -25.10 -15.48 21.09
CA THR A 14 -25.22 -14.08 20.65
C THR A 14 -23.88 -13.42 20.93
N LYS A 15 -22.95 -13.47 19.96
CA LYS A 15 -21.64 -12.86 20.07
C LYS A 15 -21.87 -11.37 20.36
N ARG A 16 -21.37 -10.92 21.50
CA ARG A 16 -21.40 -9.51 21.89
C ARG A 16 -20.81 -8.66 20.76
N ILE A 17 -21.51 -7.61 20.38
CA ILE A 17 -21.04 -6.66 19.37
C ILE A 17 -20.03 -5.73 20.03
N ASN A 18 -18.78 -5.81 19.60
CA ASN A 18 -17.69 -4.96 20.07
C ASN A 18 -17.79 -3.57 19.41
N LEU A 19 -17.40 -2.52 20.10
CA LEU A 19 -17.41 -1.14 19.58
C LEU A 19 -18.76 -0.77 18.89
N PRO A 20 -19.90 -0.84 19.57
CA PRO A 20 -21.21 -0.66 18.93
C PRO A 20 -21.43 0.76 18.39
N VAL A 21 -20.82 1.76 19.00
CA VAL A 21 -20.92 3.19 18.60
C VAL A 21 -19.73 3.66 17.74
N TYR A 22 -18.87 2.75 17.31
CA TYR A 22 -17.69 3.11 16.52
C TYR A 22 -18.07 3.84 15.22
N ASP A 23 -19.04 3.30 14.51
CA ASP A 23 -19.46 3.80 13.20
C ASP A 23 -20.25 5.14 13.28
N ASP A 24 -20.62 5.60 14.48
CA ASP A 24 -21.35 6.87 14.69
C ASP A 24 -20.41 8.09 14.68
N ASN A 25 -19.10 7.86 14.75
CA ASN A 25 -18.12 8.94 14.71
C ASN A 25 -17.77 9.32 13.28
N SER A 26 -17.70 10.64 13.04
CA SER A 26 -17.35 11.17 11.72
C SER A 26 -15.89 10.99 11.35
N ILE A 27 -14.99 10.87 12.34
CA ILE A 27 -13.54 10.78 12.13
C ILE A 27 -12.96 9.71 13.04
N HIS A 28 -12.10 8.87 12.48
CA HIS A 28 -11.33 7.87 13.21
C HIS A 28 -9.84 8.05 12.94
N TYR A 29 -9.04 7.79 13.94
CA TYR A 29 -7.59 7.85 13.88
C TYR A 29 -6.97 6.51 14.19
N GLY A 30 -5.82 6.28 13.60
CA GLY A 30 -5.08 5.07 13.84
C GLY A 30 -3.66 5.13 13.31
N PHE A 31 -2.99 4.01 13.40
CA PHE A 31 -1.68 3.83 12.81
C PHE A 31 -1.67 2.58 11.93
N LEU A 32 -0.73 2.54 11.01
CA LEU A 32 -0.56 1.43 10.09
C LEU A 32 0.88 0.96 10.04
N LEU A 33 1.02 -0.33 9.84
CA LEU A 33 2.26 -1.02 9.54
C LEU A 33 2.07 -1.78 8.23
N GLY A 34 3.05 -1.77 7.36
CA GLY A 34 2.97 -2.51 6.09
C GLY A 34 4.28 -3.16 5.73
N GLY A 35 4.19 -4.39 5.22
CA GLY A 35 5.28 -5.05 4.52
C GLY A 35 4.97 -5.07 3.03
N HIS A 36 5.93 -4.71 2.18
CA HIS A 36 5.69 -4.67 0.76
C HIS A 36 6.78 -5.36 -0.05
N SER A 37 6.38 -5.80 -1.23
CA SER A 37 7.26 -6.23 -2.29
C SER A 37 7.15 -5.23 -3.44
N SER A 38 8.26 -4.66 -3.85
CA SER A 38 8.34 -3.65 -4.91
C SER A 38 9.10 -4.16 -6.11
N ARG A 39 8.64 -3.75 -7.29
CA ARG A 39 9.29 -4.08 -8.56
C ARG A 39 9.15 -2.94 -9.55
N TYR A 40 10.24 -2.64 -10.27
CA TYR A 40 10.19 -1.76 -11.42
C TYR A 40 9.72 -2.53 -12.66
N ARG A 41 8.82 -1.93 -13.43
CA ARG A 41 8.49 -2.38 -14.78
C ARG A 41 9.21 -1.47 -15.77
N ILE A 42 10.10 -2.08 -16.54
CA ILE A 42 10.97 -1.41 -17.51
C ILE A 42 10.39 -1.60 -18.90
N GLN A 43 10.42 -0.53 -19.70
CA GLN A 43 10.19 -0.58 -21.14
C GLN A 43 11.46 -0.07 -21.83
N TYR A 44 12.00 -0.87 -22.72
CA TYR A 44 13.18 -0.53 -23.51
C TYR A 44 12.84 0.44 -24.63
N ASN A 45 13.82 1.23 -25.03
CA ASN A 45 13.75 2.09 -26.22
C ASN A 45 14.16 1.27 -27.45
N ASP A 46 13.70 1.67 -28.66
CA ASP A 46 14.09 1.05 -29.91
C ASP A 46 15.61 1.17 -30.16
N ALA A 47 16.27 2.18 -29.61
CA ALA A 47 17.71 2.34 -29.62
C ALA A 47 18.47 1.24 -28.84
N PHE A 48 17.80 0.51 -27.94
CA PHE A 48 18.43 -0.60 -27.21
C PHE A 48 18.91 -1.74 -28.10
N VAL A 49 18.30 -1.89 -29.27
CA VAL A 49 18.67 -2.90 -30.30
C VAL A 49 19.75 -2.39 -31.24
N SER A 50 20.18 -1.13 -31.08
CA SER A 50 21.23 -0.55 -31.95
C SER A 50 22.63 -0.96 -31.51
N GLN A 51 23.56 -0.95 -32.46
CA GLN A 51 24.97 -1.33 -32.27
C GLN A 51 25.69 -0.57 -31.14
N SER A 52 25.16 0.58 -30.72
CA SER A 52 25.68 1.37 -29.59
C SER A 52 25.52 0.68 -28.23
N PHE A 53 24.67 -0.35 -28.12
CA PHE A 53 24.39 -1.10 -26.89
C PHE A 53 24.79 -2.55 -26.94
N ASP A 54 25.63 -2.96 -27.89
CA ASP A 54 26.09 -4.34 -28.08
C ASP A 54 26.76 -4.94 -26.82
N SER A 55 27.28 -4.10 -25.91
CA SER A 55 27.89 -4.55 -24.67
C SER A 55 26.88 -4.81 -23.55
N LEU A 56 25.62 -4.30 -23.64
CA LEU A 56 24.62 -4.45 -22.61
C LEU A 56 23.54 -5.47 -23.04
N HIS A 57 23.57 -6.65 -22.42
CA HIS A 57 22.67 -7.74 -22.78
C HIS A 57 21.27 -7.57 -22.21
N SER A 58 21.15 -7.21 -20.92
CA SER A 58 19.83 -7.03 -20.26
C SER A 58 19.92 -6.25 -18.97
N ILE A 59 18.81 -5.57 -18.62
CA ILE A 59 18.59 -4.92 -17.34
C ILE A 59 17.43 -5.63 -16.67
N VAL A 60 17.69 -6.33 -15.56
CA VAL A 60 16.70 -7.12 -14.85
C VAL A 60 16.35 -6.45 -13.54
N PRO A 61 15.10 -5.96 -13.34
CA PRO A 61 14.68 -5.44 -12.06
C PRO A 61 14.51 -6.59 -11.05
N GLY A 62 15.15 -6.46 -9.92
CA GLY A 62 14.94 -7.35 -8.77
C GLY A 62 13.59 -7.10 -8.10
N ASN A 63 13.16 -8.08 -7.32
CA ASN A 63 11.98 -7.97 -6.47
C ASN A 63 12.46 -7.97 -5.02
N LEU A 64 12.47 -6.81 -4.38
CA LEU A 64 12.93 -6.65 -3.01
C LEU A 64 11.79 -6.23 -2.10
N GLY A 65 11.94 -6.57 -0.82
CA GLY A 65 11.01 -6.22 0.22
C GLY A 65 11.29 -4.84 0.81
N GLY A 66 10.31 -4.30 1.49
CA GLY A 66 10.43 -3.11 2.29
C GLY A 66 9.31 -3.03 3.31
N PHE A 67 9.31 -1.97 4.11
CA PHE A 67 8.26 -1.78 5.09
C PHE A 67 7.77 -0.32 5.08
N LYS A 68 6.57 -0.14 5.57
CA LYS A 68 5.88 1.16 5.64
C LYS A 68 5.31 1.36 7.02
N LEU A 69 5.42 2.59 7.52
CA LEU A 69 4.86 3.04 8.78
C LEU A 69 4.06 4.30 8.53
N GLY A 70 2.91 4.45 9.19
CA GLY A 70 2.14 5.67 9.00
C GLY A 70 0.94 5.77 9.92
N PHE A 71 0.18 6.83 9.68
CA PHE A 71 -1.05 7.12 10.38
C PHE A 71 -2.25 6.93 9.47
N VAL A 72 -3.40 6.72 10.08
CA VAL A 72 -4.70 6.61 9.41
C VAL A 72 -5.58 7.72 9.91
N VAL A 73 -6.13 8.49 8.99
CA VAL A 73 -7.26 9.39 9.26
C VAL A 73 -8.40 8.96 8.36
N ASN A 74 -9.46 8.46 8.95
CA ASN A 74 -10.63 7.94 8.24
C ASN A 74 -11.81 8.87 8.48
N PHE A 75 -12.38 9.40 7.40
CA PHE A 75 -13.54 10.27 7.40
C PHE A 75 -14.77 9.47 6.97
N PHE A 76 -15.78 9.44 7.78
CA PHE A 76 -17.08 8.88 7.41
C PHE A 76 -17.78 9.81 6.42
N LEU A 77 -18.06 9.33 5.22
CA LEU A 77 -18.82 10.07 4.20
C LEU A 77 -20.26 9.58 4.12
N TRP A 78 -20.43 8.27 4.09
CA TRP A 78 -21.74 7.63 3.94
C TRP A 78 -21.73 6.24 4.59
N GLN A 79 -22.91 5.63 4.74
CA GLN A 79 -23.07 4.32 5.39
C GLN A 79 -22.11 3.23 4.87
N TYR A 80 -21.79 3.27 3.57
CA TYR A 80 -20.93 2.29 2.90
C TYR A 80 -19.64 2.90 2.37
N LEU A 81 -19.40 4.20 2.57
CA LEU A 81 -18.27 4.90 1.97
C LEU A 81 -17.55 5.76 2.99
N ASP A 82 -16.26 5.53 3.15
CA ASP A 82 -15.35 6.40 3.89
C ASP A 82 -14.29 6.95 2.94
N PHE A 83 -13.71 8.08 3.34
CA PHE A 83 -12.51 8.63 2.73
C PHE A 83 -11.35 8.53 3.72
N ARG A 84 -10.20 8.04 3.26
CA ARG A 84 -9.02 7.80 4.10
C ARG A 84 -7.84 8.59 3.58
N ILE A 85 -7.14 9.24 4.50
CA ILE A 85 -5.83 9.88 4.27
C ILE A 85 -4.81 9.13 5.11
N LEU A 86 -3.72 8.69 4.50
CA LEU A 86 -2.76 7.78 5.10
C LEU A 86 -1.33 8.31 4.96
N PRO A 87 -0.94 9.37 5.71
CA PRO A 87 0.44 9.83 5.71
C PRO A 87 1.38 8.70 6.17
N THR A 88 2.29 8.32 5.30
CA THR A 88 3.09 7.10 5.45
C THR A 88 4.54 7.37 5.06
N VAL A 89 5.47 6.80 5.79
CA VAL A 89 6.89 6.72 5.42
C VAL A 89 7.16 5.28 4.97
N GLY A 90 7.66 5.14 3.75
CA GLY A 90 8.01 3.86 3.15
C GLY A 90 9.52 3.73 2.96
N PHE A 91 10.06 2.63 3.44
CA PHE A 91 11.45 2.23 3.25
C PHE A 91 11.48 1.14 2.19
N TYR A 92 12.08 1.46 1.06
CA TYR A 92 12.11 0.58 -0.10
C TYR A 92 13.51 0.05 -0.31
N GLN A 93 13.58 -1.20 -0.75
CA GLN A 93 14.79 -1.73 -1.34
C GLN A 93 14.50 -1.99 -2.82
N ASN A 94 15.35 -1.47 -3.68
CA ASN A 94 15.25 -1.66 -5.12
C ASN A 94 16.59 -2.19 -5.63
N ASP A 95 16.52 -3.17 -6.52
CA ASP A 95 17.67 -3.82 -7.13
C ASP A 95 17.55 -3.74 -8.65
N LEU A 96 18.63 -3.32 -9.28
CA LEU A 96 18.77 -3.35 -10.73
C LEU A 96 20.04 -4.13 -11.08
N THR A 97 19.86 -5.23 -11.79
CA THR A 97 20.95 -6.07 -12.23
C THR A 97 21.22 -5.84 -13.71
N TYR A 98 22.37 -5.27 -14.03
CA TYR A 98 22.87 -5.06 -15.38
C TYR A 98 23.71 -6.28 -15.79
N ARG A 99 23.37 -6.91 -16.89
CA ARG A 99 24.13 -8.02 -17.46
C ARG A 99 24.76 -7.58 -18.76
N PHE A 100 26.07 -7.75 -18.87
CA PHE A 100 26.85 -7.42 -20.06
C PHE A 100 27.12 -8.67 -20.88
N THR A 101 27.44 -8.49 -22.17
CA THR A 101 27.73 -9.56 -23.12
C THR A 101 29.05 -10.28 -22.83
N ASP A 102 29.97 -9.63 -22.12
CA ASP A 102 31.25 -10.22 -21.63
C ASP A 102 31.08 -11.15 -20.43
N GLY A 103 29.83 -11.33 -19.93
CA GLY A 103 29.52 -12.11 -18.74
C GLY A 103 29.58 -11.31 -17.44
N THR A 104 30.01 -10.05 -17.47
CA THR A 104 30.04 -9.18 -16.28
C THR A 104 28.64 -8.87 -15.82
N THR A 105 28.45 -8.87 -14.51
CA THR A 105 27.16 -8.49 -13.89
C THR A 105 27.41 -7.39 -12.85
N ILE A 106 26.73 -6.25 -13.03
CA ILE A 106 26.73 -5.16 -12.07
C ILE A 106 25.38 -5.11 -11.39
N ARG A 107 25.39 -5.16 -10.06
CA ARG A 107 24.19 -5.06 -9.23
C ARG A 107 24.16 -3.72 -8.53
N GLU A 108 23.12 -2.93 -8.78
CA GLU A 108 22.89 -1.63 -8.16
C GLU A 108 21.76 -1.75 -7.13
N LEU A 109 22.12 -1.72 -5.85
CA LEU A 109 21.16 -1.71 -4.75
C LEU A 109 20.84 -0.27 -4.36
N ARG A 110 19.55 0.05 -4.20
CA ARG A 110 19.06 1.36 -3.78
C ARG A 110 18.04 1.22 -2.68
N ASP A 111 18.22 1.98 -1.62
CA ASP A 111 17.34 2.00 -0.46
C ASP A 111 16.66 3.38 -0.30
N PRO A 112 15.79 3.79 -1.25
CA PRO A 112 15.13 5.08 -1.15
C PRO A 112 14.05 5.07 -0.07
N THR A 113 13.97 6.19 0.66
CA THR A 113 12.87 6.47 1.58
C THR A 113 11.88 7.40 0.91
N PHE A 114 10.59 7.07 0.94
CA PHE A 114 9.52 7.90 0.41
C PHE A 114 8.57 8.34 1.51
N VAL A 115 8.11 9.57 1.41
CA VAL A 115 6.92 10.05 2.10
C VAL A 115 5.75 9.93 1.13
N GLU A 116 4.74 9.18 1.52
CA GLU A 116 3.55 8.90 0.71
C GLU A 116 2.32 9.43 1.44
N VAL A 117 1.34 9.93 0.68
CA VAL A 117 0.06 10.37 1.24
C VAL A 117 -1.08 9.76 0.43
N PRO A 118 -1.34 8.45 0.59
CA PRO A 118 -2.47 7.80 -0.07
C PRO A 118 -3.80 8.47 0.31
N LEU A 119 -4.60 8.77 -0.71
CA LEU A 119 -5.95 9.33 -0.64
C LEU A 119 -6.90 8.27 -1.21
N LEU A 120 -7.59 7.54 -0.33
CA LEU A 120 -8.34 6.35 -0.69
C LEU A 120 -9.81 6.47 -0.33
N PHE A 121 -10.66 6.04 -1.22
CA PHE A 121 -12.04 5.71 -0.89
C PHE A 121 -12.12 4.26 -0.40
N LYS A 122 -12.83 4.07 0.73
CA LYS A 122 -13.08 2.77 1.34
C LYS A 122 -14.56 2.44 1.21
N TYR A 123 -14.88 1.47 0.35
CA TYR A 123 -16.23 0.96 0.18
C TYR A 123 -16.45 -0.24 1.11
N LYS A 124 -17.36 -0.08 2.06
CA LYS A 124 -17.60 -1.03 3.17
C LYS A 124 -18.84 -1.89 2.91
N SER A 125 -18.76 -3.19 3.20
CA SER A 125 -19.94 -4.05 3.27
C SER A 125 -20.76 -3.80 4.55
N VAL A 126 -21.90 -4.43 4.66
CA VAL A 126 -22.64 -4.49 5.92
C VAL A 126 -21.81 -5.23 6.98
N ARG A 127 -21.78 -4.70 8.19
CA ARG A 127 -21.12 -5.35 9.33
C ARG A 127 -21.88 -6.60 9.73
N ARG A 128 -21.19 -7.73 9.84
CA ARG A 128 -21.72 -9.01 10.30
C ARG A 128 -21.04 -9.41 11.61
N GLY A 129 -21.72 -9.19 12.73
CA GLY A 129 -21.12 -9.35 14.04
C GLY A 129 -19.94 -8.41 14.25
N ASN A 130 -18.74 -8.95 14.46
CA ASN A 130 -17.52 -8.18 14.68
C ASN A 130 -16.60 -8.14 13.45
N THR A 131 -17.12 -8.38 12.25
CA THR A 131 -16.34 -8.39 11.02
C THR A 131 -17.06 -7.61 9.92
N ARG A 132 -16.28 -6.89 9.10
CA ARG A 132 -16.73 -6.18 7.92
C ARG A 132 -15.67 -6.30 6.83
N MET A 133 -16.07 -6.60 5.62
CA MET A 133 -15.19 -6.56 4.44
C MET A 133 -15.25 -5.18 3.79
N TYR A 134 -14.19 -4.81 3.08
CA TYR A 134 -14.17 -3.57 2.31
C TYR A 134 -13.23 -3.64 1.11
N LEU A 135 -13.48 -2.76 0.16
CA LEU A 135 -12.62 -2.47 -0.97
C LEU A 135 -12.02 -1.08 -0.82
N LEU A 136 -10.82 -0.89 -1.33
CA LEU A 136 -10.11 0.38 -1.34
C LEU A 136 -9.75 0.75 -2.77
N GLY A 137 -9.81 2.03 -3.08
CA GLY A 137 -9.33 2.55 -4.35
C GLY A 137 -9.03 4.04 -4.27
N GLY A 138 -7.96 4.49 -4.93
CA GLY A 138 -7.59 5.89 -4.95
C GLY A 138 -6.20 6.16 -5.51
N ILE A 139 -5.65 7.30 -5.14
CA ILE A 139 -4.33 7.76 -5.61
C ILE A 139 -3.38 7.93 -4.44
N SER A 140 -2.11 7.70 -4.72
CA SER A 140 -1.02 7.83 -3.73
C SER A 140 0.09 8.68 -4.33
N PRO A 141 0.11 9.99 -4.08
CA PRO A 141 1.28 10.81 -4.32
C PRO A 141 2.39 10.44 -3.35
N SER A 142 3.61 10.41 -3.85
CA SER A 142 4.81 10.11 -3.08
C SER A 142 5.97 11.03 -3.47
N ILE A 143 6.77 11.37 -2.47
CA ILE A 143 7.96 12.22 -2.63
C ILE A 143 9.11 11.49 -1.96
N ARG A 144 10.26 11.42 -2.64
CA ARG A 144 11.49 10.90 -2.04
C ARG A 144 11.91 11.83 -0.91
N ALA A 145 12.09 11.30 0.29
CA ALA A 145 12.71 12.02 1.37
C ALA A 145 14.17 12.32 0.98
N ALA A 146 14.66 13.53 1.17
CA ALA A 146 16.01 13.94 0.82
C ALA A 146 17.03 13.09 1.59
N GLY A 147 17.53 12.06 0.95
CA GLY A 147 18.72 11.31 1.34
C GLY A 147 19.92 11.99 0.74
N LYS A 148 20.95 12.18 1.55
CA LYS A 148 22.21 12.78 1.16
C LYS A 148 22.85 11.99 0.02
N GLY A 149 23.09 12.68 -1.11
CA GLY A 149 24.16 12.34 -2.07
C GLY A 149 23.95 11.07 -2.86
N GLU A 150 23.48 11.25 -4.04
CA GLU A 150 23.89 10.41 -5.17
C GLU A 150 23.59 11.19 -6.45
N ASP A 151 24.18 12.38 -6.55
CA ASP A 151 24.45 13.04 -7.82
C ASP A 151 25.65 12.36 -8.54
N ASP A 152 25.81 11.05 -8.37
CA ASP A 152 26.73 10.28 -9.19
C ASP A 152 26.14 10.26 -10.61
N GLU A 153 26.76 11.02 -11.50
CA GLU A 153 26.39 11.12 -12.92
C GLU A 153 26.42 9.78 -13.64
N GLU A 154 27.00 8.76 -13.03
CA GLU A 154 27.11 7.39 -13.54
C GLU A 154 25.95 6.46 -13.15
N LYS A 155 24.93 6.94 -12.39
CA LYS A 155 23.82 6.09 -11.94
C LYS A 155 22.51 6.45 -12.63
N LEU A 156 21.60 5.47 -12.69
CA LEU A 156 20.23 5.68 -13.18
C LEU A 156 19.50 6.70 -12.31
N LEU A 157 19.12 7.84 -12.89
CA LEU A 157 18.44 8.90 -12.18
C LEU A 157 16.92 8.70 -12.23
N ILE A 158 16.30 8.64 -11.05
CA ILE A 158 14.87 8.46 -10.87
C ILE A 158 14.28 9.73 -10.27
N LYS A 159 13.13 10.16 -10.79
CA LYS A 159 12.39 11.34 -10.29
C LYS A 159 12.10 11.22 -8.80
N SER A 160 12.18 12.33 -8.10
CA SER A 160 11.89 12.39 -6.67
C SER A 160 10.40 12.30 -6.35
N THR A 161 9.52 12.54 -7.33
CA THR A 161 8.07 12.49 -7.15
C THR A 161 7.46 11.39 -8.00
N ASN A 162 6.46 10.70 -7.46
CA ASN A 162 5.68 9.70 -8.17
C ASN A 162 4.22 9.79 -7.76
N ILE A 163 3.32 9.42 -8.67
CA ILE A 163 1.89 9.24 -8.39
C ILE A 163 1.52 7.83 -8.78
N SER A 164 0.88 7.12 -7.87
CA SER A 164 0.40 5.76 -8.08
C SER A 164 -1.11 5.70 -7.93
N PHE A 165 -1.73 4.77 -8.63
CA PHE A 165 -3.10 4.33 -8.38
C PHE A 165 -3.05 3.12 -7.45
N GLU A 166 -3.86 3.13 -6.37
CA GLU A 166 -3.94 2.02 -5.44
C GLU A 166 -5.33 1.37 -5.48
N ILE A 167 -5.34 0.05 -5.43
CA ILE A 167 -6.54 -0.77 -5.25
C ILE A 167 -6.25 -1.83 -4.21
N GLY A 168 -7.24 -2.15 -3.38
CA GLY A 168 -7.05 -3.13 -2.32
C GLY A 168 -8.32 -3.69 -1.75
N VAL A 169 -8.14 -4.73 -0.96
CA VAL A 169 -9.19 -5.40 -0.20
C VAL A 169 -8.75 -5.55 1.24
N GLY A 170 -9.69 -5.52 2.16
CA GLY A 170 -9.40 -5.70 3.58
C GLY A 170 -10.60 -6.11 4.40
N PHE A 171 -10.31 -6.38 5.66
CA PHE A 171 -11.30 -6.77 6.65
C PHE A 171 -11.16 -5.87 7.88
N ASP A 172 -12.25 -5.32 8.36
CA ASP A 172 -12.34 -4.70 9.68
C ASP A 172 -12.74 -5.77 10.69
N LEU A 173 -11.89 -6.01 11.68
CA LEU A 173 -12.12 -6.90 12.81
C LEU A 173 -12.26 -6.05 14.06
N TYR A 174 -13.48 -5.95 14.58
CA TYR A 174 -13.80 -5.14 15.75
C TYR A 174 -13.45 -5.91 17.01
N GLN A 175 -12.38 -5.51 17.68
CA GLN A 175 -11.99 -5.98 19.01
C GLN A 175 -12.72 -5.17 20.08
N GLU A 176 -12.50 -5.48 21.35
CA GLU A 176 -13.18 -4.76 22.44
C GLU A 176 -12.73 -3.29 22.56
N LEU A 177 -11.43 -3.03 22.30
CA LEU A 177 -10.81 -1.72 22.53
C LEU A 177 -10.40 -1.00 21.24
N PHE A 178 -10.20 -1.72 20.14
CA PHE A 178 -9.73 -1.16 18.88
C PHE A 178 -10.26 -1.97 17.69
N LYS A 179 -10.19 -1.36 16.54
CA LYS A 179 -10.46 -2.02 15.26
C LYS A 179 -9.14 -2.42 14.62
N PHE A 180 -8.99 -3.69 14.32
CA PHE A 180 -7.86 -4.29 13.63
C PHE A 180 -8.23 -4.54 12.18
N SER A 181 -7.42 -4.06 11.23
CA SER A 181 -7.77 -4.21 9.82
C SER A 181 -6.56 -4.67 9.00
N PRO A 182 -6.50 -5.97 8.65
CA PRO A 182 -5.58 -6.45 7.63
C PRO A 182 -6.06 -6.04 6.24
N GLU A 183 -5.13 -5.51 5.41
CA GLU A 183 -5.41 -5.01 4.07
C GLU A 183 -4.33 -5.49 3.10
N LEU A 184 -4.74 -5.98 1.93
CA LEU A 184 -3.85 -6.25 0.81
C LEU A 184 -4.09 -5.18 -0.26
N ARG A 185 -3.04 -4.42 -0.61
CA ARG A 185 -3.10 -3.36 -1.62
C ARG A 185 -2.08 -3.57 -2.72
N TYR A 186 -2.50 -3.27 -3.92
CA TYR A 186 -1.64 -3.17 -5.08
C TYR A 186 -1.56 -1.73 -5.54
N SER A 187 -0.34 -1.22 -5.72
CA SER A 187 -0.03 0.13 -6.17
C SER A 187 0.58 0.07 -7.57
N TYR A 188 -0.05 0.77 -8.50
CA TYR A 188 0.36 0.90 -9.90
C TYR A 188 0.89 2.30 -10.16
N GLY A 189 2.20 2.44 -10.45
CA GLY A 189 2.81 3.73 -10.80
C GLY A 189 2.28 4.26 -12.12
N LEU A 190 1.68 5.43 -12.09
CA LEU A 190 1.11 6.10 -13.27
C LEU A 190 2.15 6.86 -14.07
N GLN A 191 3.15 7.40 -13.39
CA GLN A 191 4.17 8.26 -13.99
C GLN A 191 5.39 7.48 -14.46
N ASN A 192 6.04 8.01 -15.50
CA ASN A 192 7.39 7.60 -15.84
C ASN A 192 8.36 8.24 -14.83
N VAL A 193 8.97 7.40 -13.99
CA VAL A 193 9.93 7.84 -12.97
C VAL A 193 11.35 7.99 -13.50
N LEU A 194 11.62 7.60 -14.75
CA LEU A 194 12.90 7.82 -15.39
C LEU A 194 13.18 9.31 -15.58
N MET A 195 14.32 9.79 -15.12
CA MET A 195 14.83 11.12 -15.48
C MET A 195 15.56 11.03 -16.82
N ASP A 196 15.15 11.92 -17.74
CA ASP A 196 15.72 11.99 -19.11
C ASP A 196 17.08 12.69 -19.09
N LYS A 197 18.06 12.09 -18.44
CA LYS A 197 19.47 12.49 -18.56
C LYS A 197 20.18 11.49 -19.46
N LYS A 198 20.93 11.99 -20.42
CA LYS A 198 21.71 11.19 -21.41
C LYS A 198 22.93 10.55 -20.74
N ASN A 199 22.71 9.58 -19.86
CA ASN A 199 23.79 8.73 -19.37
C ASN A 199 23.67 7.32 -19.97
N SER A 200 24.74 6.55 -19.96
CA SER A 200 24.81 5.21 -20.55
C SER A 200 23.76 4.24 -19.98
N PHE A 201 23.30 4.45 -18.76
CA PHE A 201 22.31 3.59 -18.07
C PHE A 201 20.86 3.94 -18.38
N SER A 202 20.57 5.18 -18.78
CA SER A 202 19.22 5.64 -19.13
C SER A 202 18.91 5.59 -20.62
N ALA A 203 19.93 5.63 -21.48
CA ALA A 203 19.77 5.78 -22.93
C ALA A 203 19.04 4.59 -23.58
N GLY A 204 19.15 3.38 -23.01
CA GLY A 204 18.42 2.18 -23.47
C GLY A 204 16.99 2.06 -22.96
N LEU A 205 16.54 2.97 -22.10
CA LEU A 205 15.27 2.86 -21.38
C LEU A 205 14.28 3.93 -21.86
N ARG A 206 13.04 3.53 -22.16
CA ARG A 206 11.94 4.42 -22.55
C ARG A 206 11.09 4.84 -21.37
N LYS A 207 10.75 3.89 -20.50
CA LYS A 207 9.84 4.13 -19.38
C LYS A 207 10.15 3.18 -18.23
N ILE A 208 10.09 3.71 -17.01
CA ILE A 208 10.14 2.93 -15.77
C ILE A 208 8.92 3.27 -14.93
N THR A 209 8.17 2.28 -14.49
CA THR A 209 7.06 2.44 -13.55
C THR A 209 7.28 1.56 -12.31
N SER A 210 6.90 2.05 -11.14
CA SER A 210 6.98 1.31 -9.89
C SER A 210 5.67 0.59 -9.60
N HIS A 211 5.75 -0.68 -9.24
CA HIS A 211 4.62 -1.50 -8.84
C HIS A 211 4.89 -2.11 -7.48
N ASN A 212 3.92 -2.04 -6.58
CA ASN A 212 4.08 -2.53 -5.22
C ASN A 212 2.88 -3.37 -4.83
N LEU A 213 3.14 -4.51 -4.19
CA LEU A 213 2.14 -5.29 -3.48
C LEU A 213 2.44 -5.16 -1.99
N THR A 214 1.49 -4.64 -1.22
CA THR A 214 1.68 -4.34 0.20
C THR A 214 0.62 -5.02 1.05
N LEU A 215 1.04 -5.70 2.08
CA LEU A 215 0.20 -6.17 3.16
C LEU A 215 0.27 -5.16 4.29
N TYR A 216 -0.84 -4.51 4.59
CA TYR A 216 -0.96 -3.58 5.70
C TYR A 216 -1.71 -4.20 6.86
N ILE A 217 -1.34 -3.77 8.04
CA ILE A 217 -2.07 -3.99 9.29
C ILE A 217 -2.37 -2.61 9.85
N THR A 218 -3.65 -2.29 10.03
CA THR A 218 -4.11 -1.04 10.61
C THR A 218 -4.75 -1.26 11.96
N PHE A 219 -4.48 -0.34 12.87
CA PHE A 219 -5.08 -0.28 14.20
C PHE A 219 -5.76 1.06 14.33
N GLU A 220 -7.07 1.06 14.44
CA GLU A 220 -7.86 2.28 14.60
C GLU A 220 -8.54 2.26 15.97
N GLY A 221 -8.35 3.32 16.76
CA GLY A 221 -9.04 3.54 18.01
C GLY A 221 -10.44 4.12 17.74
N GLY A 222 -11.36 3.85 18.65
CA GLY A 222 -12.65 4.51 18.69
C GLY A 222 -12.83 5.21 20.04
N PRO A 223 -13.58 6.30 20.13
CA PRO A 223 -13.93 6.89 21.43
C PRO A 223 -14.74 5.88 22.22
N THR A 224 -14.29 5.64 23.42
CA THR A 224 -14.92 4.75 24.40
C THR A 224 -16.09 5.42 25.12
N GLU A 225 -16.29 6.73 24.90
CA GLU A 225 -17.33 7.49 25.55
C GLU A 225 -18.65 7.41 24.77
N ILE A 226 -19.62 6.75 25.39
CA ILE A 226 -21.03 6.98 25.09
C ILE A 226 -21.31 8.43 25.48
N LYS A 227 -21.27 9.37 24.53
CA LYS A 227 -21.88 10.69 24.74
C LYS A 227 -23.33 10.42 25.12
N ASN A 228 -23.64 10.59 26.41
CA ASN A 228 -24.99 10.57 26.90
C ASN A 228 -25.79 11.63 26.12
N ILE A 229 -26.48 11.21 25.08
CA ILE A 229 -27.54 12.00 24.46
C ILE A 229 -28.76 11.89 25.41
N ARG A 230 -28.59 12.37 26.65
CA ARG A 230 -29.68 12.73 27.55
C ARG A 230 -29.73 14.25 27.57
N GLY A 231 -30.67 14.79 26.84
CA GLY A 231 -31.06 16.17 27.04
C GLY A 231 -31.30 16.95 25.78
N LYS A 232 -32.46 16.72 25.17
CA LYS A 232 -33.37 17.81 24.79
C LYS A 232 -34.74 17.22 24.54
N ARG A 233 -35.59 17.29 25.57
CA ARG A 233 -37.01 17.35 25.41
C ARG A 233 -37.39 18.74 24.95
#